data_389520c6ca5ba30cfff306f223e3f7ae
#
_entry.id   389520c6ca5ba30cfff306f223e3f7ae
#
_cell.length_a   1.000
_cell.length_b   1.000
_cell.length_c   1.000
_cell.angle_alpha   90.00
_cell.angle_beta   90.00
_cell.angle_gamma   90.00
#
_symmetry.space_group_name_H-M   'P 1'
#
loop_
_entity.id
_entity.type
_entity.pdbx_description
1 polymer ?
#
loop_
_entity_poly.entity_id
_entity_poly.type
_entity_poly.pdbx_seq_one_letter_code
_entity_poly.pdbx_strand_id
1 'polypeptide(L)'
;MTSLISFILIIIFLIFIHELGHLLAAKWANVKVEDFSIGFGPKLFSINIGETRYSLSLLPLGGYVKMQGEDVSETNNKDELETIDPNRSYKNISNFKKQIILFAGPGMNLILPFLLLPLIYMNGIDIPSFLKDKPIVGYVKKDPKGQFFLKGDRILEINGTKIENWEELGKSKSDNLTSEQVVRIERNGKIVDIVLKNSNNDKVFLLDNIYPNHKPVIDQILTKSIADDIDLRKYDKILKINNVTIESWYQISEVLRASNDASFTITIEREKSIIIKRIAFKGKERMLGITPMIELTSSDFTFIDSIKRGFNDSLRMIKLIFNGIIGLFSSLFSSDSSLSELKSSLAGPISIAKYSGLAAEKGFNSIIQFVVVVSINLGVINLLPIPLLDGGHILFNTIEIITRRKINIKVQNFINKIGFAILITLMLFAIYNDIINF
;
A
#
# COMPACT_ATOMS: atom_id res chain seq x y z
N MET A 1 -0.13 2.19 -24.48
CA MET A 1 0.07 3.66 -24.43
C MET A 1 -0.57 4.30 -23.19
N THR A 2 -1.81 4.00 -22.86
CA THR A 2 -2.50 4.54 -21.65
C THR A 2 -1.72 4.33 -20.35
N SER A 3 -1.17 3.14 -20.11
CA SER A 3 -0.40 2.83 -18.90
C SER A 3 0.84 3.70 -18.70
N LEU A 4 1.60 3.97 -19.78
CA LEU A 4 2.79 4.80 -19.70
C LEU A 4 2.44 6.27 -19.45
N ILE A 5 1.42 6.78 -20.14
CA ILE A 5 0.95 8.17 -19.95
C ILE A 5 0.41 8.37 -18.53
N SER A 6 -0.45 7.47 -18.06
CA SER A 6 -0.98 7.53 -16.69
C SER A 6 0.13 7.47 -15.65
N PHE A 7 1.10 6.58 -15.83
CA PHE A 7 2.27 6.46 -14.95
C PHE A 7 3.06 7.76 -14.88
N ILE A 8 3.42 8.34 -16.04
CA ILE A 8 4.19 9.58 -16.11
C ILE A 8 3.43 10.73 -15.43
N LEU A 9 2.14 10.88 -15.71
CA LEU A 9 1.33 11.94 -15.11
C LEU A 9 1.21 11.79 -13.58
N ILE A 10 0.99 10.58 -13.10
CA ILE A 10 0.89 10.31 -11.66
C ILE A 10 2.23 10.59 -10.96
N ILE A 11 3.33 10.13 -11.52
CA ILE A 11 4.66 10.35 -10.93
C ILE A 11 5.02 11.85 -10.93
N ILE A 12 4.79 12.56 -12.01
CA ILE A 12 5.00 14.02 -12.10
C ILE A 12 4.18 14.74 -11.02
N PHE A 13 2.91 14.37 -10.86
CA PHE A 13 2.04 14.95 -9.84
C PHE A 13 2.54 14.70 -8.43
N LEU A 14 2.96 13.47 -8.11
CA LEU A 14 3.46 13.10 -6.78
C LEU A 14 4.80 13.75 -6.45
N ILE A 15 5.70 13.86 -7.44
CA ILE A 15 6.95 14.59 -7.30
C ILE A 15 6.66 16.08 -7.06
N PHE A 16 5.76 16.67 -7.85
CA PHE A 16 5.36 18.07 -7.66
C PHE A 16 4.86 18.33 -6.22
N ILE A 17 3.98 17.48 -5.69
CA ILE A 17 3.46 17.62 -4.31
C ILE A 17 4.60 17.51 -3.28
N HIS A 18 5.51 16.57 -3.49
CA HIS A 18 6.69 16.37 -2.63
C HIS A 18 7.58 17.63 -2.62
N GLU A 19 8.04 18.07 -3.78
CA GLU A 19 8.91 19.25 -3.91
C GLU A 19 8.23 20.53 -3.44
N LEU A 20 6.90 20.62 -3.65
CA LEU A 20 6.10 21.74 -3.14
C LEU A 20 6.18 21.82 -1.61
N GLY A 21 6.23 20.69 -0.91
CA GLY A 21 6.43 20.64 0.54
C GLY A 21 7.72 21.32 0.95
N HIS A 22 8.84 20.95 0.32
CA HIS A 22 10.15 21.56 0.57
C HIS A 22 10.16 23.06 0.25
N LEU A 23 9.58 23.44 -0.90
CA LEU A 23 9.49 24.85 -1.31
C LEU A 23 8.73 25.70 -0.30
N LEU A 24 7.55 25.25 0.12
CA LEU A 24 6.72 25.99 1.08
C LEU A 24 7.41 26.14 2.43
N ALA A 25 8.04 25.07 2.92
CA ALA A 25 8.77 25.10 4.18
C ALA A 25 10.04 25.95 4.10
N ALA A 26 10.78 25.93 2.98
CA ALA A 26 11.94 26.79 2.76
C ALA A 26 11.54 28.28 2.76
N LYS A 27 10.48 28.63 2.05
CA LYS A 27 9.95 29.99 2.04
C LYS A 27 9.45 30.44 3.42
N TRP A 28 8.74 29.55 4.15
CA TRP A 28 8.36 29.82 5.54
C TRP A 28 9.56 30.07 6.45
N ALA A 29 10.65 29.31 6.26
CA ALA A 29 11.88 29.47 7.02
C ALA A 29 12.68 30.73 6.63
N ASN A 30 12.23 31.51 5.63
CA ASN A 30 12.90 32.64 5.00
C ASN A 30 14.19 32.25 4.26
N VAL A 31 14.24 31.06 3.68
CA VAL A 31 15.34 30.61 2.83
C VAL A 31 15.05 31.01 1.38
N LYS A 32 16.06 31.57 0.69
CA LYS A 32 15.93 31.87 -0.73
C LYS A 32 15.99 30.58 -1.53
N VAL A 33 14.95 30.33 -2.33
CA VAL A 33 14.90 29.22 -3.27
C VAL A 33 15.27 29.72 -4.65
N GLU A 34 16.32 29.17 -5.24
CA GLU A 34 16.84 29.54 -6.55
C GLU A 34 16.15 28.78 -7.66
N ASP A 35 16.03 27.46 -7.53
CA ASP A 35 15.38 26.58 -8.50
C ASP A 35 14.36 25.66 -7.80
N PHE A 36 13.23 25.50 -8.45
CA PHE A 36 12.24 24.47 -8.20
C PHE A 36 12.07 23.66 -9.48
N SER A 37 12.50 22.41 -9.49
CA SER A 37 12.45 21.59 -10.70
C SER A 37 11.71 20.28 -10.48
N ILE A 38 10.80 19.97 -11.41
CA ILE A 38 10.22 18.65 -11.54
C ILE A 38 11.03 17.91 -12.61
N GLY A 39 11.64 16.79 -12.21
CA GLY A 39 12.53 16.03 -13.07
C GLY A 39 13.99 16.49 -13.02
N PHE A 40 14.84 15.70 -13.66
CA PHE A 40 16.28 15.92 -13.80
C PHE A 40 16.69 16.08 -15.26
N GLY A 41 17.90 16.60 -15.48
CA GLY A 41 18.50 16.74 -16.81
C GLY A 41 18.12 18.04 -17.53
N PRO A 42 18.11 18.06 -18.88
CA PRO A 42 17.81 19.25 -19.65
C PRO A 42 16.42 19.83 -19.33
N LYS A 43 16.35 21.15 -19.17
CA LYS A 43 15.10 21.84 -18.88
C LYS A 43 14.27 21.96 -20.17
N LEU A 44 13.07 21.37 -20.19
CA LEU A 44 12.14 21.48 -21.30
C LEU A 44 11.40 22.80 -21.29
N PHE A 45 11.04 23.25 -20.09
CA PHE A 45 10.34 24.51 -19.86
C PHE A 45 10.82 25.12 -18.56
N SER A 46 10.98 26.46 -18.52
CA SER A 46 11.28 27.20 -17.30
C SER A 46 10.67 28.59 -17.31
N ILE A 47 10.22 29.04 -16.13
CA ILE A 47 9.68 30.37 -15.90
C ILE A 47 10.22 30.92 -14.60
N ASN A 48 10.58 32.20 -14.57
CA ASN A 48 10.99 32.88 -13.35
C ASN A 48 9.78 33.57 -12.73
N ILE A 49 9.46 33.22 -11.48
CA ILE A 49 8.40 33.88 -10.70
C ILE A 49 9.06 34.39 -9.41
N GLY A 50 9.19 35.73 -9.33
CA GLY A 50 9.95 36.35 -8.25
C GLY A 50 11.42 35.96 -8.31
N GLU A 51 11.94 35.43 -7.21
CA GLU A 51 13.33 35.01 -7.06
C GLU A 51 13.60 33.52 -7.37
N THR A 52 12.53 32.76 -7.70
CA THR A 52 12.60 31.32 -7.91
C THR A 52 12.37 31.01 -9.38
N ARG A 53 13.24 30.17 -9.96
CA ARG A 53 13.06 29.59 -11.28
C ARG A 53 12.31 28.29 -11.17
N TYR A 54 11.13 28.21 -11.77
CA TYR A 54 10.32 26.99 -11.85
C TYR A 54 10.61 26.28 -13.17
N SER A 55 10.93 24.98 -13.12
CA SER A 55 11.37 24.22 -14.28
C SER A 55 10.69 22.87 -14.37
N LEU A 56 10.45 22.40 -15.61
CA LEU A 56 10.11 21.03 -15.92
C LEU A 56 11.27 20.45 -16.75
N SER A 57 11.85 19.36 -16.26
CA SER A 57 13.01 18.71 -16.89
C SER A 57 12.62 17.42 -17.61
N LEU A 58 13.50 16.92 -18.48
CA LEU A 58 13.20 15.81 -19.39
C LEU A 58 12.94 14.48 -18.69
N LEU A 59 13.65 14.19 -17.59
CA LEU A 59 13.56 12.89 -16.91
C LEU A 59 12.70 13.03 -15.64
N PRO A 60 11.43 12.56 -15.64
CA PRO A 60 10.53 12.68 -14.51
C PRO A 60 10.78 11.60 -13.42
N LEU A 61 12.06 11.42 -13.04
CA LEU A 61 12.50 10.43 -12.05
C LEU A 61 12.78 11.04 -10.67
N GLY A 62 12.23 12.21 -10.39
CA GLY A 62 12.42 12.96 -9.16
C GLY A 62 12.28 14.45 -9.41
N GLY A 63 12.64 15.25 -8.43
CA GLY A 63 12.68 16.71 -8.50
C GLY A 63 13.75 17.25 -7.58
N TYR A 64 13.84 18.57 -7.48
CA TYR A 64 14.69 19.23 -6.49
C TYR A 64 14.25 20.66 -6.22
N VAL A 65 14.50 21.09 -5.01
CA VAL A 65 14.37 22.48 -4.56
C VAL A 65 15.77 22.98 -4.20
N LYS A 66 16.40 23.75 -5.10
CA LYS A 66 17.74 24.31 -4.82
C LYS A 66 17.62 25.51 -3.91
N MET A 67 18.14 25.37 -2.71
CA MET A 67 18.16 26.41 -1.68
C MET A 67 19.52 27.12 -1.66
N GLN A 68 19.50 28.43 -1.52
CA GLN A 68 20.73 29.20 -1.44
C GLN A 68 21.60 28.74 -0.28
N GLY A 69 22.87 28.44 -0.56
CA GLY A 69 23.86 28.04 0.44
C GLY A 69 23.77 26.57 0.88
N GLU A 70 23.02 25.72 0.17
CA GLU A 70 22.99 24.29 0.41
C GLU A 70 24.28 23.61 -0.06
N ASP A 71 24.73 23.88 -1.27
CA ASP A 71 25.87 23.24 -1.95
C ASP A 71 27.22 24.00 -1.81
N VAL A 72 27.40 24.77 -0.74
CA VAL A 72 28.62 25.58 -0.56
C VAL A 72 29.93 24.77 -0.58
N SER A 73 29.85 23.43 -0.51
CA SER A 73 31.02 22.55 -0.54
C SER A 73 31.57 22.25 -1.95
N GLU A 74 30.80 22.52 -3.01
CA GLU A 74 31.18 22.21 -4.40
C GLU A 74 31.60 23.45 -5.19
N THR A 75 31.27 24.65 -4.71
CA THR A 75 31.61 25.90 -5.38
C THR A 75 32.98 26.42 -4.93
N ASN A 76 33.99 26.11 -5.73
CA ASN A 76 35.29 26.78 -5.66
C ASN A 76 35.27 28.22 -6.26
N ASN A 77 34.12 28.70 -6.72
CA ASN A 77 33.95 30.01 -7.33
C ASN A 77 33.71 31.07 -6.25
N LYS A 78 34.70 31.90 -6.02
CA LYS A 78 34.62 33.03 -5.08
C LYS A 78 33.47 33.99 -5.42
N ASP A 79 33.17 34.17 -6.68
CA ASP A 79 32.09 35.06 -7.17
C ASP A 79 30.69 34.59 -6.76
N GLU A 80 30.43 33.28 -6.65
CA GLU A 80 29.17 32.75 -6.15
C GLU A 80 29.01 32.89 -4.63
N LEU A 81 30.11 32.87 -3.89
CA LEU A 81 30.11 33.06 -2.44
C LEU A 81 29.76 34.52 -2.05
N GLU A 82 30.11 35.49 -2.88
CA GLU A 82 29.84 36.93 -2.64
C GLU A 82 28.35 37.27 -2.86
N THR A 83 27.60 36.46 -3.58
CA THR A 83 26.17 36.70 -3.88
C THR A 83 25.21 36.07 -2.85
N ILE A 84 25.72 35.30 -1.87
CA ILE A 84 24.93 34.64 -0.85
C ILE A 84 24.49 35.63 0.23
N ASP A 85 23.15 35.84 0.37
CA ASP A 85 22.63 36.56 1.54
C ASP A 85 22.72 35.65 2.78
N PRO A 86 23.55 35.99 3.78
CA PRO A 86 23.71 35.15 4.97
C PRO A 86 22.42 34.95 5.77
N ASN A 87 21.46 35.90 5.70
CA ASN A 87 20.22 35.86 6.44
C ASN A 87 19.17 34.95 5.79
N ARG A 88 19.38 34.59 4.52
CA ARG A 88 18.48 33.80 3.71
C ARG A 88 19.10 32.49 3.20
N SER A 89 20.26 32.11 3.76
CA SER A 89 20.99 30.89 3.39
C SER A 89 20.53 29.70 4.22
N TYR A 90 20.29 28.54 3.56
CA TYR A 90 19.94 27.25 4.21
C TYR A 90 21.01 26.84 5.26
N LYS A 91 22.29 27.13 5.01
CA LYS A 91 23.37 26.77 5.93
C LYS A 91 23.24 27.47 7.28
N ASN A 92 22.69 28.69 7.32
CA ASN A 92 22.66 29.57 8.47
C ASN A 92 21.35 29.47 9.31
N ILE A 93 20.33 28.84 8.81
CA ILE A 93 19.09 28.63 9.59
C ILE A 93 19.30 27.61 10.71
N SER A 94 18.44 27.67 11.73
CA SER A 94 18.48 26.71 12.84
C SER A 94 18.23 25.28 12.37
N ASN A 95 18.84 24.33 13.09
CA ASN A 95 18.66 22.92 12.77
C ASN A 95 17.19 22.48 12.85
N PHE A 96 16.38 23.11 13.71
CA PHE A 96 14.93 22.87 13.78
C PHE A 96 14.23 23.27 12.47
N LYS A 97 14.54 24.43 11.91
CA LYS A 97 14.01 24.85 10.60
C LYS A 97 14.45 23.89 9.49
N LYS A 98 15.70 23.41 9.53
CA LYS A 98 16.18 22.39 8.59
C LYS A 98 15.36 21.10 8.67
N GLN A 99 15.06 20.62 9.89
CA GLN A 99 14.20 19.44 10.10
C GLN A 99 12.82 19.61 9.48
N ILE A 100 12.20 20.80 9.67
CA ILE A 100 10.88 21.08 9.08
C ILE A 100 10.96 21.06 7.56
N ILE A 101 11.99 21.68 6.96
CA ILE A 101 12.17 21.67 5.50
C ILE A 101 12.32 20.24 4.98
N LEU A 102 13.19 19.44 5.60
CA LEU A 102 13.45 18.06 5.19
C LEU A 102 12.21 17.16 5.36
N PHE A 103 11.44 17.38 6.43
CA PHE A 103 10.21 16.61 6.66
C PHE A 103 9.05 17.03 5.74
N ALA A 104 9.05 18.27 5.26
CA ALA A 104 7.90 18.84 4.54
C ALA A 104 7.60 18.14 3.21
N GLY A 105 8.62 17.68 2.46
CA GLY A 105 8.42 16.91 1.24
C GLY A 105 7.67 15.61 1.48
N PRO A 106 8.23 14.68 2.25
CA PRO A 106 7.54 13.45 2.63
C PRO A 106 6.21 13.71 3.33
N GLY A 107 6.15 14.73 4.18
CA GLY A 107 4.95 15.14 4.90
C GLY A 107 3.79 15.50 3.98
N MET A 108 4.04 16.23 2.90
CA MET A 108 3.01 16.55 1.90
C MET A 108 2.45 15.30 1.22
N ASN A 109 3.29 14.33 0.92
CA ASN A 109 2.84 13.05 0.37
C ASN A 109 2.00 12.24 1.37
N LEU A 110 2.28 12.34 2.67
CA LEU A 110 1.46 11.72 3.72
C LEU A 110 0.18 12.50 4.03
N ILE A 111 0.13 13.80 3.76
CA ILE A 111 -1.07 14.63 3.92
C ILE A 111 -2.03 14.43 2.74
N LEU A 112 -1.53 14.20 1.54
CA LEU A 112 -2.33 14.08 0.31
C LEU A 112 -3.51 13.08 0.41
N PRO A 113 -3.37 11.89 1.03
CA PRO A 113 -4.48 10.95 1.25
C PRO A 113 -5.66 11.55 2.01
N PHE A 114 -5.40 12.40 3.01
CA PHE A 114 -6.45 13.04 3.82
C PHE A 114 -7.28 14.05 3.01
N LEU A 115 -6.77 14.51 1.88
CA LEU A 115 -7.49 15.37 0.95
C LEU A 115 -8.21 14.56 -0.13
N LEU A 116 -7.56 13.50 -0.66
CA LEU A 116 -8.06 12.76 -1.81
C LEU A 116 -9.12 11.71 -1.44
N LEU A 117 -8.95 10.97 -0.33
CA LEU A 117 -9.91 9.93 0.05
C LEU A 117 -11.31 10.49 0.37
N PRO A 118 -11.46 11.62 1.11
CA PRO A 118 -12.78 12.23 1.27
C PRO A 118 -13.47 12.55 -0.06
N LEU A 119 -12.72 13.03 -1.07
CA LEU A 119 -13.28 13.34 -2.39
C LEU A 119 -13.83 12.09 -3.09
N ILE A 120 -13.13 10.94 -2.96
CA ILE A 120 -13.63 9.66 -3.48
C ILE A 120 -14.94 9.28 -2.79
N TYR A 121 -14.99 9.38 -1.46
CA TYR A 121 -16.19 9.03 -0.69
C TYR A 121 -17.38 9.95 -1.00
N MET A 122 -17.12 11.22 -1.27
CA MET A 122 -18.16 12.18 -1.69
C MET A 122 -18.75 11.86 -3.06
N ASN A 123 -17.93 11.29 -3.97
CA ASN A 123 -18.39 10.87 -5.30
C ASN A 123 -19.12 9.52 -5.28
N GLY A 124 -19.24 8.87 -4.12
CA GLY A 124 -19.71 7.50 -3.99
C GLY A 124 -18.66 6.48 -4.38
N ILE A 125 -18.65 5.39 -3.69
CA ILE A 125 -17.78 4.24 -3.98
C ILE A 125 -18.59 2.96 -4.10
N ASP A 126 -18.15 2.10 -5.00
CA ASP A 126 -18.66 0.75 -5.06
C ASP A 126 -17.99 -0.09 -3.98
N ILE A 127 -18.79 -0.58 -3.05
CA ILE A 127 -18.36 -1.49 -1.99
C ILE A 127 -19.01 -2.85 -2.16
N PRO A 128 -18.37 -3.94 -1.71
CA PRO A 128 -19.01 -5.24 -1.65
C PRO A 128 -20.35 -5.16 -0.92
N SER A 129 -21.44 -5.61 -1.58
CA SER A 129 -22.80 -5.48 -1.03
C SER A 129 -22.94 -6.16 0.33
N PHE A 130 -22.23 -7.28 0.53
CA PHE A 130 -22.27 -8.03 1.78
C PHE A 130 -21.75 -7.21 2.99
N LEU A 131 -20.98 -6.16 2.79
CA LEU A 131 -20.51 -5.31 3.90
C LEU A 131 -21.64 -4.61 4.62
N LYS A 132 -22.76 -4.34 3.91
CA LYS A 132 -24.00 -3.76 4.49
C LYS A 132 -24.94 -4.79 5.08
N ASP A 133 -24.72 -6.07 4.80
CA ASP A 133 -25.59 -7.15 5.26
C ASP A 133 -25.34 -7.47 6.74
N LYS A 134 -26.35 -8.06 7.39
CA LYS A 134 -26.22 -8.60 8.74
C LYS A 134 -25.05 -9.58 8.79
N PRO A 135 -24.23 -9.57 9.86
CA PRO A 135 -23.05 -10.41 9.95
C PRO A 135 -23.40 -11.86 10.28
N ILE A 136 -24.00 -12.54 9.30
CA ILE A 136 -24.35 -13.97 9.38
C ILE A 136 -23.21 -14.77 8.79
N VAL A 137 -22.66 -15.69 9.58
CA VAL A 137 -21.54 -16.54 9.19
C VAL A 137 -21.96 -17.48 8.05
N GLY A 138 -21.39 -17.27 6.88
CA GLY A 138 -21.62 -18.12 5.69
C GLY A 138 -20.63 -19.28 5.59
N TYR A 139 -19.40 -19.04 6.04
CA TYR A 139 -18.33 -20.02 6.06
C TYR A 139 -17.43 -19.86 7.27
N VAL A 140 -17.00 -20.97 7.83
CA VAL A 140 -16.03 -21.04 8.93
C VAL A 140 -14.82 -21.86 8.47
N LYS A 141 -13.64 -21.23 8.44
CA LYS A 141 -12.39 -21.94 8.15
C LYS A 141 -12.07 -22.88 9.32
N LYS A 142 -11.64 -24.11 9.01
CA LYS A 142 -11.26 -25.08 10.03
C LYS A 142 -10.09 -24.57 10.86
N ASP A 143 -10.25 -24.59 12.18
CA ASP A 143 -9.21 -24.22 13.14
C ASP A 143 -8.78 -25.48 13.93
N PRO A 144 -7.48 -25.78 14.04
CA PRO A 144 -6.97 -26.86 14.87
C PRO A 144 -7.34 -26.73 16.35
N LYS A 145 -7.62 -25.49 16.83
CA LYS A 145 -7.94 -25.19 18.23
C LYS A 145 -9.43 -25.39 18.59
N GLY A 146 -10.26 -25.73 17.59
CA GLY A 146 -11.70 -25.95 17.77
C GLY A 146 -12.56 -24.98 16.97
N GLN A 147 -13.79 -25.41 16.75
CA GLN A 147 -14.75 -24.65 15.98
C GLN A 147 -15.73 -23.93 16.91
N PHE A 148 -15.49 -22.65 17.17
CA PHE A 148 -16.32 -21.83 18.06
C PHE A 148 -17.58 -21.31 17.36
N PHE A 149 -17.47 -21.01 16.06
CA PHE A 149 -18.56 -20.51 15.22
C PHE A 149 -19.07 -21.60 14.29
N LEU A 150 -20.36 -21.50 13.95
CA LEU A 150 -21.02 -22.38 12.99
C LEU A 150 -21.60 -21.56 11.84
N LYS A 151 -21.78 -22.20 10.68
CA LYS A 151 -22.53 -21.60 9.57
C LYS A 151 -23.94 -21.27 10.04
N GLY A 152 -24.39 -20.05 9.80
CA GLY A 152 -25.68 -19.53 10.22
C GLY A 152 -25.65 -18.72 11.52
N ASP A 153 -24.55 -18.71 12.28
CA ASP A 153 -24.42 -17.84 13.45
C ASP A 153 -24.48 -16.37 13.03
N ARG A 154 -25.26 -15.57 13.74
CA ARG A 154 -25.30 -14.13 13.55
C ARG A 154 -24.54 -13.46 14.68
N ILE A 155 -23.52 -12.68 14.35
CA ILE A 155 -22.76 -11.89 15.35
C ILE A 155 -23.62 -10.70 15.76
N LEU A 156 -23.83 -10.54 17.08
CA LEU A 156 -24.65 -9.47 17.63
C LEU A 156 -23.78 -8.40 18.30
N GLU A 157 -22.80 -8.82 19.11
CA GLU A 157 -21.95 -7.91 19.89
C GLU A 157 -20.54 -8.49 20.02
N ILE A 158 -19.55 -7.60 20.16
CA ILE A 158 -18.16 -7.93 20.51
C ILE A 158 -17.75 -7.02 21.67
N ASN A 159 -17.42 -7.60 22.82
CA ASN A 159 -17.05 -6.88 24.03
C ASN A 159 -18.09 -5.80 24.42
N GLY A 160 -19.39 -6.09 24.25
CA GLY A 160 -20.50 -5.15 24.53
C GLY A 160 -20.76 -4.12 23.43
N THR A 161 -19.94 -4.08 22.38
CA THR A 161 -20.18 -3.21 21.20
C THR A 161 -21.08 -3.94 20.21
N LYS A 162 -22.24 -3.34 19.89
CA LYS A 162 -23.20 -3.88 18.93
C LYS A 162 -22.61 -3.92 17.53
N ILE A 163 -22.88 -5.00 16.79
CA ILE A 163 -22.44 -5.23 15.41
C ILE A 163 -23.66 -5.43 14.52
N GLU A 164 -23.91 -4.50 13.62
CA GLU A 164 -25.10 -4.52 12.77
C GLU A 164 -24.81 -5.12 11.37
N ASN A 165 -23.57 -5.01 10.89
CA ASN A 165 -23.18 -5.42 9.55
C ASN A 165 -21.73 -5.93 9.49
N TRP A 166 -21.33 -6.51 8.34
CA TRP A 166 -19.98 -7.03 8.13
C TRP A 166 -18.88 -5.94 8.14
N GLU A 167 -19.23 -4.70 7.78
CA GLU A 167 -18.26 -3.59 7.82
C GLU A 167 -17.86 -3.27 9.25
N GLU A 168 -18.84 -3.19 10.17
CA GLU A 168 -18.60 -2.96 11.60
C GLU A 168 -17.84 -4.12 12.24
N LEU A 169 -18.18 -5.36 11.85
CA LEU A 169 -17.44 -6.54 12.27
C LEU A 169 -15.96 -6.44 11.85
N GLY A 170 -15.69 -6.03 10.62
CA GLY A 170 -14.33 -5.82 10.12
C GLY A 170 -13.57 -4.74 10.90
N LYS A 171 -14.22 -3.63 11.25
CA LYS A 171 -13.63 -2.55 12.08
C LYS A 171 -13.33 -3.05 13.49
N SER A 172 -14.28 -3.74 14.11
CA SER A 172 -14.13 -4.28 15.47
C SER A 172 -12.98 -5.28 15.59
N LYS A 173 -12.66 -6.04 14.51
CA LYS A 173 -11.51 -6.94 14.47
C LYS A 173 -10.17 -6.18 14.64
N SER A 174 -10.06 -4.98 14.08
CA SER A 174 -8.81 -4.21 14.09
C SER A 174 -8.56 -3.47 15.41
N ASP A 175 -9.62 -3.12 16.12
CA ASP A 175 -9.54 -2.20 17.29
C ASP A 175 -9.41 -2.91 18.63
N ASN A 176 -9.78 -4.20 18.71
CA ASN A 176 -9.83 -4.95 19.97
C ASN A 176 -8.72 -6.02 20.06
N LEU A 177 -7.52 -5.61 20.46
CA LEU A 177 -6.36 -6.47 20.70
C LEU A 177 -6.29 -6.98 22.17
N THR A 178 -7.43 -7.19 22.82
CA THR A 178 -7.48 -7.69 24.21
C THR A 178 -7.19 -9.20 24.25
N SER A 179 -6.60 -9.66 25.35
CA SER A 179 -6.26 -11.08 25.57
C SER A 179 -7.49 -11.99 25.66
N GLU A 180 -8.65 -11.44 25.93
CA GLU A 180 -9.94 -12.14 26.01
C GLU A 180 -11.01 -11.30 25.33
N GLN A 181 -11.82 -11.93 24.47
CA GLN A 181 -12.94 -11.29 23.78
C GLN A 181 -14.22 -12.08 24.03
N VAL A 182 -15.29 -11.38 24.38
CA VAL A 182 -16.63 -11.95 24.49
C VAL A 182 -17.40 -11.60 23.25
N VAL A 183 -17.79 -12.62 22.47
CA VAL A 183 -18.60 -12.48 21.25
C VAL A 183 -20.00 -13.03 21.53
N ARG A 184 -21.00 -12.17 21.49
CA ARG A 184 -22.41 -12.56 21.58
C ARG A 184 -22.96 -12.87 20.22
N ILE A 185 -23.52 -14.05 20.05
CA ILE A 185 -24.08 -14.53 18.79
C ILE A 185 -25.54 -14.97 18.98
N GLU A 186 -26.29 -14.98 17.88
CA GLU A 186 -27.55 -15.66 17.74
C GLU A 186 -27.33 -16.95 16.95
N ARG A 187 -27.62 -18.09 17.59
CA ARG A 187 -27.52 -19.46 17.00
C ARG A 187 -28.84 -20.16 17.15
N ASN A 188 -29.49 -20.47 16.03
CA ASN A 188 -30.82 -21.13 16.01
C ASN A 188 -31.86 -20.41 16.88
N GLY A 189 -31.90 -19.09 16.84
CA GLY A 189 -32.78 -18.23 17.63
C GLY A 189 -32.47 -18.13 19.12
N LYS A 190 -31.33 -18.68 19.58
CA LYS A 190 -30.85 -18.56 20.95
C LYS A 190 -29.63 -17.67 21.01
N ILE A 191 -29.53 -16.85 22.06
CA ILE A 191 -28.36 -16.02 22.32
C ILE A 191 -27.32 -16.86 23.06
N VAL A 192 -26.07 -16.82 22.57
CA VAL A 192 -24.94 -17.56 23.13
C VAL A 192 -23.75 -16.61 23.23
N ASP A 193 -23.08 -16.56 24.38
CA ASP A 193 -21.84 -15.84 24.54
C ASP A 193 -20.65 -16.78 24.35
N ILE A 194 -19.76 -16.45 23.41
CA ILE A 194 -18.53 -17.19 23.12
C ILE A 194 -17.38 -16.38 23.68
N VAL A 195 -16.60 -17.00 24.56
CA VAL A 195 -15.38 -16.39 25.12
C VAL A 195 -14.18 -16.88 24.33
N LEU A 196 -13.52 -15.97 23.64
CA LEU A 196 -12.33 -16.23 22.85
C LEU A 196 -11.09 -15.79 23.64
N LYS A 197 -10.22 -16.76 23.98
CA LYS A 197 -8.97 -16.50 24.71
C LYS A 197 -7.79 -16.53 23.74
N ASN A 198 -7.07 -15.42 23.63
CA ASN A 198 -5.83 -15.36 22.89
C ASN A 198 -4.68 -15.92 23.76
N SER A 199 -4.07 -17.01 23.33
CA SER A 199 -2.82 -17.49 23.93
C SER A 199 -1.67 -16.56 23.52
N ASN A 200 -0.77 -16.24 24.44
CA ASN A 200 0.29 -15.22 24.34
C ASN A 200 1.27 -15.36 23.13
N ASN A 201 1.22 -16.42 22.35
CA ASN A 201 2.12 -16.65 21.23
C ASN A 201 1.46 -16.74 19.84
N ASP A 202 0.13 -16.80 19.77
CA ASP A 202 -0.57 -16.91 18.49
C ASP A 202 -1.56 -15.77 18.35
N LYS A 203 -1.20 -14.76 17.56
CA LYS A 203 -2.10 -13.67 17.14
C LYS A 203 -3.16 -14.15 16.13
N VAL A 204 -3.65 -15.37 16.27
CA VAL A 204 -4.73 -15.89 15.41
C VAL A 204 -6.04 -15.37 15.97
N PHE A 205 -6.57 -14.34 15.34
CA PHE A 205 -7.90 -13.85 15.63
C PHE A 205 -8.91 -14.91 15.18
N LEU A 206 -9.58 -15.56 16.13
CA LEU A 206 -10.63 -16.56 15.83
C LEU A 206 -11.74 -15.97 14.96
N LEU A 207 -11.97 -14.65 15.03
CA LEU A 207 -12.86 -13.92 14.14
C LEU A 207 -12.37 -13.87 12.68
N ASP A 208 -11.07 -14.10 12.41
CA ASP A 208 -10.53 -14.15 11.04
C ASP A 208 -10.89 -15.45 10.31
N ASN A 209 -11.42 -16.43 11.05
CA ASN A 209 -11.88 -17.70 10.49
C ASN A 209 -13.33 -17.69 10.05
N ILE A 210 -14.07 -16.59 10.26
CA ILE A 210 -15.47 -16.45 9.83
C ILE A 210 -15.59 -15.53 8.62
N TYR A 211 -16.41 -15.94 7.66
CA TYR A 211 -16.58 -15.27 6.38
C TYR A 211 -18.06 -15.15 6.01
N PRO A 212 -18.45 -14.14 5.21
CA PRO A 212 -19.79 -14.04 4.65
C PRO A 212 -20.08 -15.20 3.70
N ASN A 213 -21.33 -15.35 3.30
CA ASN A 213 -21.70 -16.35 2.31
C ASN A 213 -21.28 -15.85 0.91
N HIS A 214 -20.21 -16.42 0.37
CA HIS A 214 -19.69 -16.10 -0.96
C HIS A 214 -19.84 -17.31 -1.86
N LYS A 215 -20.67 -17.18 -2.92
CA LYS A 215 -20.84 -18.24 -3.91
C LYS A 215 -19.52 -18.46 -4.66
N PRO A 216 -19.16 -19.71 -5.00
CA PRO A 216 -17.92 -20.05 -5.70
C PRO A 216 -18.03 -19.78 -7.21
N VAL A 217 -18.28 -18.52 -7.59
CA VAL A 217 -18.41 -18.04 -8.98
C VAL A 217 -17.20 -17.19 -9.34
N ILE A 218 -16.62 -17.43 -10.51
CA ILE A 218 -15.41 -16.76 -11.01
C ILE A 218 -15.80 -15.41 -11.63
N ASP A 219 -15.07 -14.33 -11.25
CA ASP A 219 -15.14 -13.02 -11.91
C ASP A 219 -14.02 -12.82 -12.91
N GLN A 220 -12.75 -12.98 -12.48
CA GLN A 220 -11.59 -12.77 -13.36
C GLN A 220 -10.64 -13.97 -13.27
N ILE A 221 -9.93 -14.18 -14.37
CA ILE A 221 -8.87 -15.17 -14.50
C ILE A 221 -7.56 -14.40 -14.74
N LEU A 222 -6.54 -14.73 -13.97
CA LEU A 222 -5.21 -14.17 -14.15
C LEU A 222 -4.56 -14.79 -15.38
N THR A 223 -4.03 -13.98 -16.26
CA THR A 223 -3.30 -14.42 -17.46
C THR A 223 -2.10 -15.30 -17.06
N LYS A 224 -1.82 -16.33 -17.85
CA LYS A 224 -0.74 -17.32 -17.59
C LYS A 224 -0.91 -18.08 -16.27
N SER A 225 -2.13 -18.15 -15.74
CA SER A 225 -2.46 -18.96 -14.55
C SER A 225 -2.95 -20.35 -14.96
N ILE A 226 -3.00 -21.25 -13.96
CA ILE A 226 -3.57 -22.59 -14.17
C ILE A 226 -5.03 -22.52 -14.64
N ALA A 227 -5.81 -21.55 -14.15
CA ALA A 227 -7.17 -21.34 -14.58
C ALA A 227 -7.27 -20.94 -16.06
N ASP A 228 -6.31 -20.15 -16.55
CA ASP A 228 -6.18 -19.77 -17.96
C ASP A 228 -5.81 -20.98 -18.81
N ASP A 229 -4.81 -21.77 -18.40
CA ASP A 229 -4.34 -22.96 -19.10
C ASP A 229 -5.47 -24.01 -19.32
N ILE A 230 -6.41 -24.10 -18.41
CA ILE A 230 -7.52 -25.07 -18.48
C ILE A 230 -8.83 -24.46 -19.02
N ASP A 231 -8.78 -23.23 -19.57
CA ASP A 231 -9.96 -22.52 -20.10
C ASP A 231 -11.11 -22.44 -19.06
N LEU A 232 -10.81 -21.98 -17.83
CA LEU A 232 -11.85 -21.48 -16.95
C LEU A 232 -12.31 -20.11 -17.46
N ARG A 233 -13.56 -19.76 -17.22
CA ARG A 233 -14.14 -18.51 -17.73
C ARG A 233 -14.86 -17.74 -16.62
N LYS A 234 -15.03 -16.46 -16.86
CA LYS A 234 -15.91 -15.62 -16.05
C LYS A 234 -17.31 -16.24 -16.01
N TYR A 235 -17.95 -16.20 -14.84
CA TYR A 235 -19.24 -16.79 -14.50
C TYR A 235 -19.24 -18.31 -14.33
N ASP A 236 -18.13 -19.03 -14.51
CA ASP A 236 -18.05 -20.43 -14.12
C ASP A 236 -18.28 -20.55 -12.63
N LYS A 237 -19.17 -21.46 -12.23
CA LYS A 237 -19.41 -21.81 -10.83
C LYS A 237 -18.70 -23.10 -10.49
N ILE A 238 -17.80 -23.09 -9.53
CA ILE A 238 -17.10 -24.29 -9.08
C ILE A 238 -18.04 -25.10 -8.19
N LEU A 239 -18.38 -26.31 -8.63
CA LEU A 239 -19.27 -27.22 -7.91
C LEU A 239 -18.52 -28.21 -7.03
N LYS A 240 -17.41 -28.76 -7.54
CA LYS A 240 -16.57 -29.73 -6.81
C LYS A 240 -15.10 -29.58 -7.14
N ILE A 241 -14.26 -29.93 -6.17
CA ILE A 241 -12.83 -30.17 -6.36
C ILE A 241 -12.56 -31.59 -5.86
N ASN A 242 -12.12 -32.48 -6.75
CA ASN A 242 -12.14 -33.94 -6.55
C ASN A 242 -13.55 -34.37 -6.09
N ASN A 243 -13.63 -35.04 -4.95
CA ASN A 243 -14.91 -35.51 -4.38
C ASN A 243 -15.54 -34.51 -3.39
N VAL A 244 -14.90 -33.34 -3.16
CA VAL A 244 -15.38 -32.37 -2.18
C VAL A 244 -16.30 -31.36 -2.87
N THR A 245 -17.53 -31.25 -2.41
CA THR A 245 -18.50 -30.24 -2.86
C THR A 245 -18.09 -28.87 -2.34
N ILE A 246 -18.10 -27.87 -3.20
CA ILE A 246 -17.72 -26.50 -2.89
C ILE A 246 -19.00 -25.66 -2.76
N GLU A 247 -19.29 -25.24 -1.54
CA GLU A 247 -20.44 -24.37 -1.23
C GLU A 247 -20.06 -22.91 -1.09
N SER A 248 -18.79 -22.63 -0.76
CA SER A 248 -18.27 -21.28 -0.54
C SER A 248 -16.97 -21.08 -1.29
N TRP A 249 -16.75 -19.86 -1.76
CA TRP A 249 -15.49 -19.45 -2.39
C TRP A 249 -14.26 -19.76 -1.52
N TYR A 250 -14.38 -19.56 -0.22
CA TYR A 250 -13.28 -19.75 0.72
C TYR A 250 -12.83 -21.20 0.87
N GLN A 251 -13.69 -22.17 0.56
CA GLN A 251 -13.33 -23.60 0.56
C GLN A 251 -12.36 -23.96 -0.55
N ILE A 252 -12.34 -23.21 -1.67
CA ILE A 252 -11.50 -23.54 -2.83
C ILE A 252 -10.03 -23.63 -2.41
N SER A 253 -9.52 -22.58 -1.78
CA SER A 253 -8.12 -22.54 -1.34
C SER A 253 -7.82 -23.54 -0.21
N GLU A 254 -8.77 -23.79 0.67
CA GLU A 254 -8.63 -24.76 1.74
C GLU A 254 -8.51 -26.20 1.21
N VAL A 255 -9.42 -26.60 0.30
CA VAL A 255 -9.40 -27.93 -0.31
C VAL A 255 -8.12 -28.15 -1.13
N LEU A 256 -7.69 -27.15 -1.90
CA LEU A 256 -6.46 -27.24 -2.69
C LEU A 256 -5.21 -27.38 -1.82
N ARG A 257 -5.15 -26.70 -0.68
CA ARG A 257 -3.99 -26.74 0.22
C ARG A 257 -3.98 -27.97 1.12
N ALA A 258 -5.13 -28.51 1.48
CA ALA A 258 -5.26 -29.64 2.39
C ALA A 258 -4.85 -30.99 1.75
N SER A 259 -4.90 -31.10 0.44
CA SER A 259 -4.53 -32.36 -0.27
C SER A 259 -3.07 -32.33 -0.70
N ASN A 260 -2.41 -33.48 -0.64
CA ASN A 260 -1.05 -33.67 -1.19
C ASN A 260 -1.06 -34.14 -2.65
N ASP A 261 -2.22 -34.22 -3.29
CA ASP A 261 -2.35 -34.70 -4.66
C ASP A 261 -1.62 -33.76 -5.65
N ALA A 262 -0.93 -34.33 -6.60
CA ALA A 262 -0.28 -33.59 -7.68
C ALA A 262 -1.29 -33.11 -8.73
N SER A 263 -2.44 -33.75 -8.83
CA SER A 263 -3.50 -33.42 -9.79
C SER A 263 -4.87 -33.37 -9.11
N PHE A 264 -5.73 -32.49 -9.60
CA PHE A 264 -7.11 -32.32 -9.12
C PHE A 264 -8.07 -32.34 -10.30
N THR A 265 -9.30 -32.75 -10.00
CA THR A 265 -10.44 -32.64 -10.90
C THR A 265 -11.34 -31.51 -10.41
N ILE A 266 -11.59 -30.50 -11.24
CA ILE A 266 -12.53 -29.42 -10.94
C ILE A 266 -13.78 -29.66 -11.78
N THR A 267 -14.94 -29.73 -11.12
CA THR A 267 -16.24 -29.76 -11.76
C THR A 267 -16.84 -28.36 -11.68
N ILE A 268 -17.16 -27.80 -12.82
CA ILE A 268 -17.77 -26.45 -12.95
C ILE A 268 -19.15 -26.55 -13.60
N GLU A 269 -19.99 -25.58 -13.30
CA GLU A 269 -21.22 -25.28 -14.03
C GLU A 269 -20.98 -24.05 -14.90
N ARG A 270 -21.16 -24.22 -16.22
CA ARG A 270 -21.09 -23.16 -17.24
C ARG A 270 -22.36 -23.19 -18.06
N GLU A 271 -23.17 -22.14 -18.05
CA GLU A 271 -24.42 -22.05 -18.83
C GLU A 271 -25.34 -23.29 -18.62
N LYS A 272 -25.50 -23.74 -17.38
CA LYS A 272 -26.24 -24.94 -16.95
C LYS A 272 -25.64 -26.29 -17.40
N SER A 273 -24.49 -26.30 -18.07
CA SER A 273 -23.74 -27.49 -18.45
C SER A 273 -22.67 -27.81 -17.40
N ILE A 274 -22.52 -29.09 -17.08
CA ILE A 274 -21.50 -29.56 -16.17
C ILE A 274 -20.22 -29.90 -16.97
N ILE A 275 -19.10 -29.26 -16.65
CA ILE A 275 -17.83 -29.47 -17.32
C ILE A 275 -16.81 -29.93 -16.26
N ILE A 276 -16.01 -30.93 -16.62
CA ILE A 276 -14.98 -31.47 -15.76
C ILE A 276 -13.62 -31.09 -16.37
N LYS A 277 -12.77 -30.42 -15.58
CA LYS A 277 -11.40 -30.01 -15.94
C LYS A 277 -10.40 -30.71 -15.03
N ARG A 278 -9.27 -31.13 -15.58
CA ARG A 278 -8.16 -31.68 -14.80
C ARG A 278 -7.05 -30.64 -14.70
N ILE A 279 -6.48 -30.49 -13.51
CA ILE A 279 -5.39 -29.58 -13.20
C ILE A 279 -4.24 -30.34 -12.56
N ALA A 280 -3.02 -29.88 -12.83
CA ALA A 280 -1.81 -30.33 -12.17
C ALA A 280 -0.99 -29.12 -11.70
N PHE A 281 -0.54 -29.14 -10.46
CA PHE A 281 0.30 -28.07 -9.93
C PHE A 281 1.79 -28.47 -10.04
N LYS A 282 2.60 -27.58 -10.61
CA LYS A 282 4.06 -27.78 -10.78
C LYS A 282 4.89 -27.38 -9.56
N GLY A 283 4.30 -27.15 -8.41
CA GLY A 283 5.01 -26.67 -7.21
C GLY A 283 4.21 -26.80 -5.93
N LYS A 284 4.74 -26.24 -4.84
CA LYS A 284 4.06 -26.20 -3.54
C LYS A 284 2.93 -25.19 -3.47
N GLU A 285 2.96 -24.16 -4.30
CA GLU A 285 1.89 -23.14 -4.37
C GLU A 285 0.72 -23.66 -5.19
N ARG A 286 -0.45 -23.72 -4.54
CA ARG A 286 -1.68 -24.26 -5.11
C ARG A 286 -2.71 -23.17 -5.29
N MET A 287 -2.44 -22.28 -6.24
CA MET A 287 -3.32 -21.19 -6.60
C MET A 287 -3.83 -21.37 -8.03
N LEU A 288 -5.15 -21.26 -8.22
CA LEU A 288 -5.76 -21.35 -9.55
C LEU A 288 -5.56 -20.10 -10.39
N GLY A 289 -5.38 -18.95 -9.75
CA GLY A 289 -5.33 -17.64 -10.43
C GLY A 289 -6.70 -17.13 -10.83
N ILE A 290 -7.70 -17.27 -9.95
CA ILE A 290 -9.07 -16.79 -10.11
C ILE A 290 -9.47 -15.81 -9.01
N THR A 291 -10.39 -14.89 -9.32
CA THR A 291 -11.00 -14.00 -8.34
C THR A 291 -12.50 -14.27 -8.18
N PRO A 292 -13.08 -14.04 -6.97
CA PRO A 292 -14.49 -14.22 -6.73
C PRO A 292 -15.33 -13.15 -7.40
N MET A 293 -16.52 -13.54 -7.84
CA MET A 293 -17.54 -12.57 -8.22
C MET A 293 -18.16 -11.97 -6.96
N ILE A 294 -17.92 -10.67 -6.76
CA ILE A 294 -18.45 -9.90 -5.65
C ILE A 294 -19.49 -8.93 -6.19
N GLU A 295 -20.71 -9.03 -5.72
CA GLU A 295 -21.73 -8.04 -6.01
C GLU A 295 -21.33 -6.71 -5.36
N LEU A 296 -21.27 -5.66 -6.15
CA LEU A 296 -20.94 -4.31 -5.69
C LEU A 296 -22.25 -3.51 -5.54
N THR A 297 -22.27 -2.66 -4.52
CA THR A 297 -23.35 -1.68 -4.33
C THR A 297 -22.72 -0.30 -4.16
N SER A 298 -23.32 0.69 -4.80
CA SER A 298 -22.89 2.08 -4.59
C SER A 298 -23.23 2.51 -3.17
N SER A 299 -22.34 3.24 -2.58
CA SER A 299 -22.47 3.79 -1.24
C SER A 299 -22.21 5.28 -1.27
N ASP A 300 -23.29 6.05 -1.12
CA ASP A 300 -23.23 7.49 -1.00
C ASP A 300 -23.02 7.85 0.48
N PHE A 301 -22.05 8.69 0.75
CA PHE A 301 -21.75 9.15 2.11
C PHE A 301 -22.08 10.63 2.23
N THR A 302 -22.56 11.04 3.40
CA THR A 302 -22.70 12.46 3.69
C THR A 302 -21.32 13.13 3.66
N PHE A 303 -21.27 14.44 3.49
CA PHE A 303 -20.01 15.21 3.50
C PHE A 303 -19.18 14.93 4.76
N ILE A 304 -19.83 14.92 5.93
CA ILE A 304 -19.15 14.65 7.22
C ILE A 304 -18.63 13.22 7.29
N ASP A 305 -19.44 12.26 6.84
CA ASP A 305 -19.02 10.84 6.85
C ASP A 305 -17.88 10.59 5.88
N SER A 306 -17.87 11.26 4.73
CA SER A 306 -16.78 11.18 3.75
C SER A 306 -15.45 11.67 4.34
N ILE A 307 -15.48 12.80 5.08
CA ILE A 307 -14.29 13.32 5.77
C ILE A 307 -13.82 12.34 6.86
N LYS A 308 -14.73 11.86 7.72
CA LYS A 308 -14.38 10.91 8.78
C LYS A 308 -13.79 9.62 8.23
N ARG A 309 -14.41 9.05 7.19
CA ARG A 309 -13.92 7.83 6.53
C ARG A 309 -12.56 8.06 5.88
N GLY A 310 -12.45 9.13 5.07
CA GLY A 310 -11.20 9.49 4.41
C GLY A 310 -10.06 9.68 5.39
N PHE A 311 -10.31 10.34 6.52
CA PHE A 311 -9.34 10.52 7.59
C PHE A 311 -8.90 9.17 8.21
N ASN A 312 -9.87 8.36 8.63
CA ASN A 312 -9.60 7.06 9.28
C ASN A 312 -8.89 6.10 8.33
N ASP A 313 -9.31 6.04 7.06
CA ASP A 313 -8.70 5.15 6.08
C ASP A 313 -7.31 5.63 5.67
N SER A 314 -7.05 6.95 5.62
CA SER A 314 -5.71 7.50 5.44
C SER A 314 -4.76 7.03 6.56
N LEU A 315 -5.16 7.16 7.81
CA LEU A 315 -4.38 6.69 8.96
C LEU A 315 -4.14 5.18 8.89
N ARG A 316 -5.19 4.40 8.56
CA ARG A 316 -5.09 2.95 8.44
C ARG A 316 -4.11 2.55 7.34
N MET A 317 -4.20 3.17 6.16
CA MET A 317 -3.32 2.89 5.03
C MET A 317 -1.87 3.26 5.34
N ILE A 318 -1.63 4.42 5.96
CA ILE A 318 -0.28 4.82 6.41
C ILE A 318 0.30 3.77 7.37
N LYS A 319 -0.49 3.35 8.37
CA LYS A 319 -0.07 2.32 9.34
C LYS A 319 0.22 0.97 8.67
N LEU A 320 -0.63 0.54 7.74
CA LEU A 320 -0.44 -0.72 7.00
C LEU A 320 0.84 -0.70 6.16
N ILE A 321 1.06 0.37 5.39
CA ILE A 321 2.24 0.52 4.54
C ILE A 321 3.51 0.63 5.39
N PHE A 322 3.48 1.41 6.46
CA PHE A 322 4.60 1.53 7.39
C PHE A 322 4.97 0.19 8.03
N ASN A 323 3.98 -0.54 8.54
CA ASN A 323 4.19 -1.88 9.11
C ASN A 323 4.68 -2.89 8.05
N GLY A 324 4.17 -2.80 6.82
CA GLY A 324 4.62 -3.63 5.70
C GLY A 324 6.10 -3.39 5.38
N ILE A 325 6.52 -2.13 5.31
CA ILE A 325 7.92 -1.77 5.05
C ILE A 325 8.83 -2.23 6.20
N ILE A 326 8.42 -2.00 7.46
CA ILE A 326 9.19 -2.52 8.63
C ILE A 326 9.26 -4.06 8.58
N GLY A 327 8.16 -4.72 8.24
CA GLY A 327 8.11 -6.18 8.09
C GLY A 327 9.11 -6.67 7.04
N LEU A 328 9.19 -6.02 5.89
CA LEU A 328 10.18 -6.32 4.84
C LEU A 328 11.62 -6.14 5.35
N PHE A 329 11.90 -5.05 6.06
CA PHE A 329 13.23 -4.85 6.63
C PHE A 329 13.56 -5.89 7.70
N SER A 330 12.61 -6.25 8.57
CA SER A 330 12.85 -7.27 9.59
C SER A 330 13.06 -8.67 8.99
N SER A 331 12.39 -8.98 7.89
CA SER A 331 12.56 -10.25 7.18
C SER A 331 13.93 -10.38 6.52
N LEU A 332 14.55 -9.27 6.08
CA LEU A 332 15.92 -9.26 5.54
C LEU A 332 16.97 -9.73 6.56
N PHE A 333 16.71 -9.54 7.87
CA PHE A 333 17.61 -9.90 8.97
C PHE A 333 17.21 -11.20 9.67
N SER A 334 16.08 -11.83 9.30
CA SER A 334 15.64 -13.12 9.86
C SER A 334 16.11 -14.28 8.97
N SER A 335 16.64 -15.32 9.61
CA SER A 335 17.18 -16.50 8.93
C SER A 335 16.11 -17.36 8.20
N ASP A 336 14.83 -17.12 8.48
CA ASP A 336 13.69 -17.92 7.96
C ASP A 336 12.99 -17.32 6.76
N SER A 337 13.39 -16.11 6.30
CA SER A 337 12.74 -15.47 5.15
C SER A 337 13.17 -16.13 3.84
N SER A 338 12.21 -16.70 3.13
CA SER A 338 12.47 -17.22 1.78
C SER A 338 12.60 -16.04 0.79
N LEU A 339 13.63 -16.09 -0.08
CA LEU A 339 13.81 -15.15 -1.19
C LEU A 339 12.54 -15.00 -2.07
N SER A 340 11.63 -15.99 -2.02
CA SER A 340 10.34 -15.97 -2.72
C SER A 340 9.36 -14.95 -2.13
N GLU A 341 9.35 -14.74 -0.81
CA GLU A 341 8.48 -13.72 -0.17
C GLU A 341 8.93 -12.30 -0.49
N LEU A 342 10.24 -12.06 -0.53
CA LEU A 342 10.81 -10.78 -0.97
C LEU A 342 10.49 -10.47 -2.43
N LYS A 343 10.58 -11.49 -3.32
CA LYS A 343 10.24 -11.32 -4.74
C LYS A 343 8.78 -10.95 -4.95
N SER A 344 7.85 -11.56 -4.21
CA SER A 344 6.41 -11.27 -4.35
C SER A 344 6.00 -9.91 -3.80
N SER A 345 6.80 -9.31 -2.91
CA SER A 345 6.47 -8.07 -2.21
C SER A 345 7.02 -6.80 -2.87
N LEU A 346 7.99 -6.92 -3.80
CA LEU A 346 8.63 -5.79 -4.46
C LEU A 346 8.07 -5.59 -5.87
N ALA A 347 7.27 -4.54 -6.04
CA ALA A 347 6.84 -4.05 -7.34
C ALA A 347 7.85 -3.03 -7.88
N GLY A 348 8.37 -3.26 -9.08
CA GLY A 348 9.26 -2.34 -9.74
C GLY A 348 8.50 -1.30 -10.60
N PRO A 349 9.25 -0.42 -11.29
CA PRO A 349 8.66 0.66 -12.11
C PRO A 349 7.72 0.16 -13.20
N ILE A 350 7.98 -1.03 -13.77
CA ILE A 350 7.16 -1.62 -14.84
C ILE A 350 5.82 -2.07 -14.27
N SER A 351 5.82 -2.72 -13.10
CA SER A 351 4.61 -3.11 -12.39
C SER A 351 3.77 -1.89 -11.99
N ILE A 352 4.40 -0.83 -11.49
CA ILE A 352 3.71 0.43 -11.13
C ILE A 352 3.07 1.05 -12.38
N ALA A 353 3.76 1.07 -13.53
CA ALA A 353 3.23 1.55 -14.80
C ALA A 353 2.02 0.71 -15.27
N LYS A 354 2.08 -0.61 -15.13
CA LYS A 354 0.96 -1.51 -15.46
C LYS A 354 -0.25 -1.24 -14.58
N TYR A 355 -0.05 -1.16 -13.25
CA TYR A 355 -1.15 -0.89 -12.31
C TYR A 355 -1.74 0.50 -12.49
N SER A 356 -0.95 1.51 -12.86
CA SER A 356 -1.46 2.85 -13.19
C SER A 356 -2.38 2.82 -14.41
N GLY A 357 -2.05 2.03 -15.43
CA GLY A 357 -2.90 1.82 -16.60
C GLY A 357 -4.21 1.12 -16.23
N LEU A 358 -4.15 0.04 -15.45
CA LEU A 358 -5.34 -0.66 -14.98
C LEU A 358 -6.25 0.25 -14.11
N ALA A 359 -5.65 1.12 -13.30
CA ALA A 359 -6.40 2.11 -12.54
C ALA A 359 -7.08 3.13 -13.45
N ALA A 360 -6.40 3.57 -14.52
CA ALA A 360 -6.95 4.50 -15.50
C ALA A 360 -8.14 3.89 -16.28
N GLU A 361 -8.04 2.61 -16.65
CA GLU A 361 -9.14 1.87 -17.31
C GLU A 361 -10.37 1.71 -16.41
N LYS A 362 -10.18 1.57 -15.09
CA LYS A 362 -11.27 1.46 -14.11
C LYS A 362 -11.93 2.78 -13.76
N GLY A 363 -11.36 3.92 -14.19
CA GLY A 363 -11.94 5.24 -14.02
C GLY A 363 -11.31 6.07 -12.90
N PHE A 364 -11.87 7.28 -12.73
CA PHE A 364 -11.28 8.35 -11.91
C PHE A 364 -11.04 7.96 -10.44
N ASN A 365 -12.01 7.32 -9.79
CA ASN A 365 -11.87 6.90 -8.40
C ASN A 365 -10.70 5.92 -8.20
N SER A 366 -10.50 5.01 -9.16
CA SER A 366 -9.38 4.04 -9.12
C SER A 366 -8.03 4.71 -9.32
N ILE A 367 -7.95 5.75 -10.19
CA ILE A 367 -6.73 6.56 -10.34
C ILE A 367 -6.41 7.24 -9.02
N ILE A 368 -7.37 7.88 -8.36
CA ILE A 368 -7.14 8.57 -7.08
C ILE A 368 -6.71 7.57 -6.00
N GLN A 369 -7.35 6.40 -5.90
CA GLN A 369 -6.93 5.35 -4.97
C GLN A 369 -5.48 4.91 -5.22
N PHE A 370 -5.10 4.75 -6.48
CA PHE A 370 -3.73 4.41 -6.85
C PHE A 370 -2.74 5.53 -6.47
N VAL A 371 -3.08 6.79 -6.76
CA VAL A 371 -2.30 7.96 -6.35
C VAL A 371 -2.10 7.99 -4.84
N VAL A 372 -3.15 7.72 -4.04
CA VAL A 372 -3.07 7.66 -2.58
C VAL A 372 -2.07 6.60 -2.12
N VAL A 373 -2.16 5.37 -2.65
CA VAL A 373 -1.25 4.29 -2.29
C VAL A 373 0.21 4.64 -2.62
N VAL A 374 0.47 5.14 -3.84
CA VAL A 374 1.83 5.51 -4.26
C VAL A 374 2.34 6.71 -3.47
N SER A 375 1.48 7.68 -3.14
CA SER A 375 1.83 8.84 -2.32
C SER A 375 2.30 8.45 -0.92
N ILE A 376 1.55 7.56 -0.25
CA ILE A 376 1.93 7.06 1.08
C ILE A 376 3.26 6.30 1.00
N ASN A 377 3.41 5.42 0.01
CA ASN A 377 4.67 4.67 -0.19
C ASN A 377 5.85 5.63 -0.36
N LEU A 378 5.71 6.63 -1.23
CA LEU A 378 6.76 7.63 -1.48
C LEU A 378 7.07 8.43 -0.21
N GLY A 379 6.05 8.87 0.53
CA GLY A 379 6.21 9.58 1.80
C GLY A 379 6.92 8.74 2.87
N VAL A 380 6.51 7.48 3.05
CA VAL A 380 7.11 6.58 4.06
C VAL A 380 8.54 6.20 3.67
N ILE A 381 8.79 5.84 2.39
CA ILE A 381 10.15 5.47 1.93
C ILE A 381 11.10 6.65 2.09
N ASN A 382 10.68 7.87 1.73
CA ASN A 382 11.52 9.06 1.88
C ASN A 382 11.80 9.43 3.35
N LEU A 383 10.99 8.97 4.30
CA LEU A 383 11.25 9.15 5.74
C LEU A 383 12.18 8.07 6.33
N LEU A 384 12.46 7.00 5.60
CA LEU A 384 13.41 5.99 6.08
C LEU A 384 14.82 6.59 6.24
N PRO A 385 15.60 6.16 7.24
CA PRO A 385 16.94 6.67 7.47
C PRO A 385 17.96 6.12 6.46
N ILE A 386 17.60 6.21 5.18
CA ILE A 386 18.43 5.77 4.05
C ILE A 386 19.17 7.00 3.48
N PRO A 387 20.50 6.96 3.34
CA PRO A 387 21.26 8.04 2.73
C PRO A 387 20.70 8.39 1.34
N LEU A 388 20.75 9.67 0.97
CA LEU A 388 20.17 10.28 -0.23
C LEU A 388 18.66 10.54 -0.19
N LEU A 389 17.90 9.89 0.70
CA LEU A 389 16.52 10.24 0.95
C LEU A 389 16.42 11.31 2.03
N ASP A 390 15.30 12.01 2.10
CA ASP A 390 15.07 13.05 3.12
C ASP A 390 15.28 12.53 4.54
N GLY A 391 14.84 11.29 4.81
CA GLY A 391 15.04 10.62 6.09
C GLY A 391 16.51 10.44 6.47
N GLY A 392 17.38 10.22 5.50
CA GLY A 392 18.83 10.20 5.71
C GLY A 392 19.36 11.59 6.14
N HIS A 393 18.92 12.65 5.47
CA HIS A 393 19.26 14.02 5.85
C HIS A 393 18.67 14.43 7.20
N ILE A 394 17.44 14.00 7.50
CA ILE A 394 16.79 14.14 8.81
C ILE A 394 17.64 13.47 9.89
N LEU A 395 18.12 12.25 9.65
CA LEU A 395 18.99 11.51 10.58
C LEU A 395 20.32 12.27 10.81
N PHE A 396 21.00 12.71 9.76
CA PHE A 396 22.23 13.49 9.90
C PHE A 396 22.03 14.75 10.71
N ASN A 397 20.99 15.54 10.40
CA ASN A 397 20.69 16.75 11.14
C ASN A 397 20.30 16.44 12.61
N THR A 398 19.60 15.33 12.87
CA THR A 398 19.29 14.88 14.24
C THR A 398 20.56 14.54 15.03
N ILE A 399 21.51 13.85 14.41
CA ILE A 399 22.81 13.54 15.03
C ILE A 399 23.57 14.85 15.36
N GLU A 400 23.56 15.84 14.45
CA GLU A 400 24.18 17.14 14.69
C GLU A 400 23.53 17.90 15.86
N ILE A 401 22.19 17.82 16.00
CA ILE A 401 21.45 18.41 17.14
C ILE A 401 21.90 17.76 18.46
N ILE A 402 21.92 16.42 18.51
CA ILE A 402 22.23 15.66 19.74
C ILE A 402 23.69 15.84 20.13
N THR A 403 24.61 15.71 19.16
CA THR A 403 26.07 15.77 19.42
C THR A 403 26.59 17.18 19.53
N ARG A 404 25.82 18.19 19.09
CA ARG A 404 26.21 19.59 18.96
C ARG A 404 27.48 19.78 18.09
N ARG A 405 27.76 18.84 17.21
CA ARG A 405 28.91 18.84 16.30
C ARG A 405 28.43 18.58 14.88
N LYS A 406 29.01 19.34 13.93
CA LYS A 406 28.73 19.08 12.50
C LYS A 406 29.40 17.81 12.05
N ILE A 407 28.66 16.99 11.26
CA ILE A 407 29.21 15.79 10.64
C ILE A 407 30.23 16.20 9.57
N ASN A 408 31.34 15.49 9.53
CA ASN A 408 32.38 15.75 8.52
C ASN A 408 31.78 15.46 7.12
N ILE A 409 31.91 16.44 6.23
CA ILE A 409 31.38 16.36 4.86
C ILE A 409 31.90 15.14 4.10
N LYS A 410 33.16 14.73 4.33
CA LYS A 410 33.74 13.54 3.70
C LYS A 410 33.03 12.25 4.15
N VAL A 411 32.62 12.18 5.42
CA VAL A 411 31.86 11.05 5.98
C VAL A 411 30.45 11.03 5.40
N GLN A 412 29.80 12.18 5.35
CA GLN A 412 28.46 12.30 4.76
C GLN A 412 28.47 11.88 3.29
N ASN A 413 29.43 12.37 2.49
CA ASN A 413 29.57 12.00 1.08
C ASN A 413 29.88 10.51 0.90
N PHE A 414 30.67 9.91 1.79
CA PHE A 414 30.94 8.47 1.75
C PHE A 414 29.69 7.64 2.03
N ILE A 415 28.92 8.01 3.06
CA ILE A 415 27.67 7.35 3.41
C ILE A 415 26.64 7.50 2.26
N ASN A 416 26.55 8.70 1.66
CA ASN A 416 25.66 8.92 0.51
C ASN A 416 26.03 8.05 -0.71
N LYS A 417 27.34 7.84 -0.98
CA LYS A 417 27.78 6.92 -2.05
C LYS A 417 27.36 5.48 -1.79
N ILE A 418 27.43 5.02 -0.53
CA ILE A 418 26.94 3.68 -0.15
C ILE A 418 25.43 3.60 -0.34
N GLY A 419 24.69 4.61 0.14
CA GLY A 419 23.22 4.69 -0.05
C GLY A 419 22.84 4.63 -1.53
N PHE A 420 23.54 5.36 -2.38
CA PHE A 420 23.33 5.34 -3.84
C PHE A 420 23.55 3.95 -4.43
N ALA A 421 24.62 3.26 -4.06
CA ALA A 421 24.89 1.91 -4.52
C ALA A 421 23.77 0.93 -4.11
N ILE A 422 23.30 1.03 -2.85
CA ILE A 422 22.16 0.21 -2.36
C ILE A 422 20.90 0.50 -3.15
N LEU A 423 20.53 1.77 -3.35
CA LEU A 423 19.33 2.15 -4.08
C LEU A 423 19.36 1.66 -5.54
N ILE A 424 20.49 1.83 -6.23
CA ILE A 424 20.67 1.31 -7.59
C ILE A 424 20.54 -0.22 -7.62
N THR A 425 21.12 -0.93 -6.67
CA THR A 425 21.02 -2.39 -6.58
C THR A 425 19.58 -2.84 -6.38
N LEU A 426 18.84 -2.18 -5.47
CA LEU A 426 17.42 -2.46 -5.23
C LEU A 426 16.57 -2.16 -6.46
N MET A 427 16.84 -1.04 -7.15
CA MET A 427 16.13 -0.68 -8.39
C MET A 427 16.36 -1.72 -9.50
N LEU A 428 17.62 -2.13 -9.71
CA LEU A 428 17.94 -3.17 -10.68
C LEU A 428 17.29 -4.51 -10.34
N PHE A 429 17.27 -4.86 -9.04
CA PHE A 429 16.58 -6.07 -8.58
C PHE A 429 15.06 -5.98 -8.81
N ALA A 430 14.44 -4.83 -8.55
CA ALA A 430 13.01 -4.63 -8.79
C ALA A 430 12.66 -4.71 -10.29
N ILE A 431 13.49 -4.11 -11.17
CA ILE A 431 13.32 -4.21 -12.63
C ILE A 431 13.49 -5.67 -13.09
N TYR A 432 14.50 -6.37 -12.60
CA TYR A 432 14.72 -7.79 -12.89
C TYR A 432 13.51 -8.64 -12.46
N ASN A 433 12.98 -8.38 -11.27
CA ASN A 433 11.79 -9.05 -10.76
C ASN A 433 10.55 -8.78 -11.63
N ASP A 434 10.36 -7.52 -12.05
CA ASP A 434 9.28 -7.15 -12.97
C ASP A 434 9.37 -7.93 -14.29
N ILE A 435 10.56 -8.03 -14.89
CA ILE A 435 10.75 -8.71 -16.17
C ILE A 435 10.47 -10.22 -16.09
N ILE A 436 10.85 -10.86 -14.97
CA ILE A 436 10.61 -12.31 -14.81
C ILE A 436 9.14 -12.61 -14.53
N ASN A 437 8.43 -11.73 -13.82
CA ASN A 437 7.02 -11.92 -13.45
C ASN A 437 6.03 -11.35 -14.50
N PHE A 438 6.55 -10.79 -15.59
CA PHE A 438 5.77 -10.29 -16.72
C PHE A 438 5.52 -11.41 -17.74
#